data_7d6c390c3b6007f89300f76cfcc5d8fb
#
_entry.id   7d6c390c3b6007f89300f76cfcc5d8fb
#
_cell.length_a   1.000
_cell.length_b   1.000
_cell.length_c   1.000
_cell.angle_alpha   90.00
_cell.angle_beta   90.00
_cell.angle_gamma   90.00
#
_symmetry.space_group_name_H-M   'P 1'
#
loop_
_entity.id
_entity.type
_entity.pdbx_description
1 polymer ?
#
loop_
_entity_poly.entity_id
_entity_poly.type
_entity_poly.pdbx_seq_one_letter_code
_entity_poly.pdbx_strand_id
1 'polypeptide(L)'
;NTYVDSVLRSSVVDAQSKFKGVFKKVYETPNSHLILTGHSLGGAAATLLGERLISLGMPKEKFTVITFGAPAIGNDEFAMEYGDKIDLLRVTNTSDPIPGSLQTFFGGYKQFGEHVKYHISPRISSNNHDIAMYVDYSVSEYYKALDKAVAAGIAKALPYNKVTAGKPLVALWMHGSPGLAKRPYVPDIKRLIAEEYMGMLPSYVVMDDALNAENFYRHEDIMRLSREVGAEYVVICGIDGNQSKDKNYWYVVLNQGIFKADGSLMSIVTFAKKVSATGNIQATGENLLSAKEELQRHLPFVTVEQQKLFCYY
;
A
#
# COMPACT_ATOMS: atom_id res chain seq x y z
N ASN A 1 -4.10 -31.62 -15.88
CA ASN A 1 -5.02 -31.23 -14.79
C ASN A 1 -4.54 -31.70 -13.41
N THR A 2 -3.99 -32.91 -13.30
CA THR A 2 -3.66 -33.49 -11.99
C THR A 2 -2.53 -32.83 -11.22
N TYR A 3 -1.53 -32.21 -11.86
CA TYR A 3 -0.38 -31.64 -11.15
C TYR A 3 -0.71 -30.28 -10.49
N VAL A 4 -1.33 -29.39 -11.21
CA VAL A 4 -1.74 -28.06 -10.67
C VAL A 4 -2.77 -28.27 -9.57
N ASP A 5 -3.74 -29.15 -9.76
CA ASP A 5 -4.72 -29.52 -8.74
C ASP A 5 -4.08 -30.12 -7.50
N SER A 6 -3.06 -30.96 -7.62
CA SER A 6 -2.40 -31.57 -6.47
C SER A 6 -1.59 -30.58 -5.65
N VAL A 7 -0.87 -29.66 -6.30
CA VAL A 7 -0.10 -28.60 -5.62
C VAL A 7 -1.02 -27.62 -4.91
N LEU A 8 -2.09 -27.17 -5.57
CA LEU A 8 -3.07 -26.27 -4.96
C LEU A 8 -3.81 -26.93 -3.80
N ARG A 9 -4.28 -28.16 -3.96
CA ARG A 9 -4.94 -28.93 -2.88
C ARG A 9 -4.02 -29.14 -1.69
N SER A 10 -2.76 -29.49 -1.91
CA SER A 10 -1.77 -29.62 -0.85
C SER A 10 -1.60 -28.31 -0.06
N SER A 11 -1.46 -27.18 -0.77
CA SER A 11 -1.33 -25.86 -0.15
C SER A 11 -2.56 -25.47 0.67
N VAL A 12 -3.77 -25.78 0.19
CA VAL A 12 -5.04 -25.51 0.87
C VAL A 12 -5.19 -26.37 2.13
N VAL A 13 -4.85 -27.66 2.05
CA VAL A 13 -4.90 -28.60 3.20
C VAL A 13 -3.89 -28.16 4.27
N ASP A 14 -2.69 -27.75 3.86
CA ASP A 14 -1.66 -27.29 4.77
C ASP A 14 -2.08 -25.98 5.47
N ALA A 15 -2.62 -25.00 4.71
CA ALA A 15 -3.17 -23.77 5.26
C ALA A 15 -4.33 -24.06 6.22
N GLN A 16 -5.26 -24.94 5.85
CA GLN A 16 -6.37 -25.36 6.72
C GLN A 16 -5.86 -25.92 8.05
N SER A 17 -4.85 -26.80 8.00
CA SER A 17 -4.25 -27.39 9.18
C SER A 17 -3.56 -26.37 10.08
N LYS A 18 -2.72 -25.52 9.50
CA LYS A 18 -1.94 -24.51 10.22
C LYS A 18 -2.82 -23.42 10.84
N PHE A 19 -3.88 -23.01 10.17
CA PHE A 19 -4.73 -21.90 10.60
C PHE A 19 -6.07 -22.34 11.20
N LYS A 20 -6.25 -23.63 11.50
CA LYS A 20 -7.49 -24.18 12.08
C LYS A 20 -7.97 -23.38 13.30
N GLY A 21 -7.06 -22.99 14.19
CA GLY A 21 -7.38 -22.19 15.38
C GLY A 21 -7.90 -20.78 15.03
N VAL A 22 -7.35 -20.17 13.98
CA VAL A 22 -7.81 -18.84 13.49
C VAL A 22 -9.20 -18.96 12.89
N PHE A 23 -9.45 -19.94 12.05
CA PHE A 23 -10.77 -20.16 11.44
C PHE A 23 -11.85 -20.44 12.47
N LYS A 24 -11.55 -21.27 13.48
CA LYS A 24 -12.43 -21.50 14.61
C LYS A 24 -12.73 -20.22 15.37
N LYS A 25 -11.71 -19.42 15.70
CA LYS A 25 -11.87 -18.14 16.39
C LYS A 25 -12.74 -17.17 15.60
N VAL A 26 -12.55 -17.06 14.28
CA VAL A 26 -13.39 -16.20 13.42
C VAL A 26 -14.84 -16.70 13.40
N TYR A 27 -15.03 -18.01 13.28
CA TYR A 27 -16.38 -18.62 13.31
C TYR A 27 -17.13 -18.30 14.61
N GLU A 28 -16.46 -18.45 15.76
CA GLU A 28 -17.05 -18.32 17.10
C GLU A 28 -17.17 -16.87 17.59
N THR A 29 -16.40 -15.93 17.03
CA THR A 29 -16.39 -14.55 17.49
C THR A 29 -17.39 -13.69 16.71
N PRO A 30 -18.38 -13.07 17.34
CA PRO A 30 -19.25 -12.09 16.70
C PRO A 30 -18.45 -10.95 16.09
N ASN A 31 -18.92 -10.38 14.98
CA ASN A 31 -18.30 -9.23 14.28
C ASN A 31 -16.83 -9.41 13.85
N SER A 32 -16.31 -10.63 13.89
CA SER A 32 -15.02 -10.95 13.28
C SER A 32 -15.19 -11.28 11.80
N HIS A 33 -14.20 -10.91 11.00
CA HIS A 33 -14.20 -11.14 9.57
C HIS A 33 -12.80 -11.57 9.12
N LEU A 34 -12.73 -12.52 8.18
CA LEU A 34 -11.48 -13.06 7.63
C LEU A 34 -11.31 -12.55 6.21
N ILE A 35 -10.15 -12.03 5.87
CA ILE A 35 -9.77 -11.71 4.50
C ILE A 35 -8.78 -12.76 4.02
N LEU A 36 -9.16 -13.50 2.98
CA LEU A 36 -8.27 -14.39 2.24
C LEU A 36 -7.76 -13.65 1.01
N THR A 37 -6.45 -13.57 0.87
CA THR A 37 -5.88 -12.83 -0.26
C THR A 37 -4.69 -13.55 -0.87
N GLY A 38 -4.45 -13.30 -2.16
CA GLY A 38 -3.29 -13.85 -2.85
C GLY A 38 -3.11 -13.32 -4.26
N HIS A 39 -1.87 -13.36 -4.71
CA HIS A 39 -1.48 -13.02 -6.08
C HIS A 39 -1.22 -14.29 -6.88
N SER A 40 -1.60 -14.27 -8.15
CA SER A 40 -1.30 -15.37 -9.09
C SER A 40 -1.84 -16.72 -8.58
N LEU A 41 -0.99 -17.72 -8.48
CA LEU A 41 -1.31 -19.03 -7.91
C LEU A 41 -1.77 -18.94 -6.45
N GLY A 42 -1.24 -17.98 -5.66
CA GLY A 42 -1.70 -17.71 -4.29
C GLY A 42 -3.14 -17.21 -4.25
N GLY A 43 -3.59 -16.45 -5.26
CA GLY A 43 -4.99 -16.05 -5.40
C GLY A 43 -5.91 -17.22 -5.74
N ALA A 44 -5.44 -18.14 -6.60
CA ALA A 44 -6.14 -19.40 -6.87
C ALA A 44 -6.28 -20.26 -5.58
N ALA A 45 -5.21 -20.38 -4.81
CA ALA A 45 -5.23 -21.09 -3.52
C ALA A 45 -6.17 -20.42 -2.50
N ALA A 46 -6.19 -19.08 -2.43
CA ALA A 46 -7.10 -18.32 -1.56
C ALA A 46 -8.57 -18.59 -1.92
N THR A 47 -8.90 -18.65 -3.21
CA THR A 47 -10.27 -18.96 -3.66
C THR A 47 -10.67 -20.39 -3.33
N LEU A 48 -9.77 -21.37 -3.53
CA LEU A 48 -10.02 -22.76 -3.13
C LEU A 48 -10.13 -22.93 -1.61
N LEU A 49 -9.38 -22.14 -0.84
CA LEU A 49 -9.55 -22.14 0.62
C LEU A 49 -10.92 -21.57 1.01
N GLY A 50 -11.41 -20.54 0.32
CA GLY A 50 -12.77 -20.02 0.49
C GLY A 50 -13.83 -21.09 0.22
N GLU A 51 -13.69 -21.84 -0.89
CA GLU A 51 -14.54 -23.02 -1.18
C GLU A 51 -14.51 -24.00 -0.02
N ARG A 52 -13.32 -24.35 0.45
CA ARG A 52 -13.15 -25.29 1.55
C ARG A 52 -13.81 -24.83 2.84
N LEU A 53 -13.73 -23.53 3.15
CA LEU A 53 -14.40 -22.97 4.34
C LEU A 53 -15.92 -23.05 4.22
N ILE A 54 -16.50 -22.76 3.05
CA ILE A 54 -17.93 -22.96 2.79
C ILE A 54 -18.33 -24.42 2.99
N SER A 55 -17.58 -25.34 2.40
CA SER A 55 -17.83 -26.79 2.52
C SER A 55 -17.71 -27.30 3.96
N LEU A 56 -16.99 -26.60 4.83
CA LEU A 56 -16.88 -26.88 6.26
C LEU A 56 -17.94 -26.16 7.11
N GLY A 57 -18.86 -25.42 6.48
CA GLY A 57 -19.96 -24.72 7.15
C GLY A 57 -19.63 -23.29 7.63
N MET A 58 -18.53 -22.68 7.17
CA MET A 58 -18.26 -21.28 7.44
C MET A 58 -19.28 -20.40 6.72
N PRO A 59 -20.02 -19.53 7.41
CA PRO A 59 -20.93 -18.59 6.75
C PRO A 59 -20.18 -17.63 5.82
N LYS A 60 -20.75 -17.32 4.66
CA LYS A 60 -20.13 -16.44 3.68
C LYS A 60 -19.86 -15.03 4.22
N GLU A 61 -20.66 -14.57 5.16
CA GLU A 61 -20.53 -13.25 5.80
C GLU A 61 -19.31 -13.16 6.73
N LYS A 62 -18.67 -14.28 7.02
CA LYS A 62 -17.50 -14.35 7.90
C LYS A 62 -16.18 -14.18 7.17
N PHE A 63 -16.19 -14.20 5.83
CA PHE A 63 -14.95 -13.98 5.08
C PHE A 63 -15.18 -13.40 3.68
N THR A 64 -14.17 -12.72 3.17
CA THR A 64 -14.08 -12.22 1.80
C THR A 64 -12.79 -12.75 1.18
N VAL A 65 -12.85 -13.09 -0.10
CA VAL A 65 -11.66 -13.50 -0.88
C VAL A 65 -11.31 -12.36 -1.84
N ILE A 66 -10.07 -11.87 -1.77
CA ILE A 66 -9.56 -10.81 -2.68
C ILE A 66 -8.35 -11.36 -3.41
N THR A 67 -8.42 -11.41 -4.74
CA THR A 67 -7.33 -11.97 -5.56
C THR A 67 -6.76 -10.95 -6.52
N PHE A 68 -5.46 -11.06 -6.76
CA PHE A 68 -4.72 -10.20 -7.69
C PHE A 68 -4.09 -11.05 -8.79
N GLY A 69 -4.48 -10.83 -10.04
CA GLY A 69 -3.92 -11.55 -11.18
C GLY A 69 -4.10 -13.08 -11.13
N ALA A 70 -5.10 -13.58 -10.41
CA ALA A 70 -5.31 -15.01 -10.24
C ALA A 70 -5.94 -15.67 -11.49
N PRO A 71 -5.51 -16.88 -11.86
CA PRO A 71 -6.17 -17.67 -12.89
C PRO A 71 -7.52 -18.22 -12.40
N ALA A 72 -8.37 -18.67 -13.34
CA ALA A 72 -9.57 -19.43 -13.01
C ALA A 72 -9.20 -20.78 -12.36
N ILE A 73 -10.02 -21.25 -11.42
CA ILE A 73 -9.72 -22.46 -10.63
C ILE A 73 -10.66 -23.64 -10.91
N GLY A 74 -11.77 -23.42 -11.60
CA GLY A 74 -12.77 -24.43 -11.89
C GLY A 74 -13.49 -24.20 -13.22
N ASN A 75 -14.36 -25.12 -13.55
CA ASN A 75 -15.20 -25.07 -14.73
C ASN A 75 -16.52 -24.29 -14.47
N ASP A 76 -17.45 -24.37 -15.44
CA ASP A 76 -18.75 -23.70 -15.33
C ASP A 76 -19.56 -24.21 -14.12
N GLU A 77 -19.55 -25.51 -13.84
CA GLU A 77 -20.28 -26.07 -12.70
C GLU A 77 -19.73 -25.55 -11.37
N PHE A 78 -18.39 -25.47 -11.24
CA PHE A 78 -17.75 -24.90 -10.06
C PHE A 78 -18.12 -23.41 -9.89
N ALA A 79 -18.08 -22.65 -10.98
CA ALA A 79 -18.42 -21.24 -10.95
C ALA A 79 -19.90 -20.99 -10.59
N MET A 80 -20.82 -21.83 -11.09
CA MET A 80 -22.24 -21.77 -10.75
C MET A 80 -22.49 -22.20 -9.29
N GLU A 81 -21.80 -23.22 -8.80
CA GLU A 81 -22.00 -23.69 -7.44
C GLU A 81 -21.52 -22.73 -6.38
N TYR A 82 -20.38 -22.06 -6.60
CA TYR A 82 -19.73 -21.21 -5.61
C TYR A 82 -19.86 -19.71 -5.85
N GLY A 83 -20.39 -19.31 -7.00
CA GLY A 83 -20.49 -17.90 -7.39
C GLY A 83 -21.25 -17.04 -6.39
N ASP A 84 -22.34 -17.56 -5.82
CA ASP A 84 -23.16 -16.85 -4.82
C ASP A 84 -22.76 -17.20 -3.36
N LYS A 85 -21.91 -18.20 -3.17
CA LYS A 85 -21.51 -18.69 -1.84
C LYS A 85 -20.22 -18.04 -1.34
N ILE A 86 -19.37 -17.55 -2.23
CA ILE A 86 -18.10 -16.92 -1.89
C ILE A 86 -18.14 -15.45 -2.29
N ASP A 87 -17.94 -14.56 -1.33
CA ASP A 87 -17.69 -13.15 -1.59
C ASP A 87 -16.28 -13.00 -2.16
N LEU A 88 -16.21 -13.03 -3.51
CA LEU A 88 -14.94 -13.03 -4.26
C LEU A 88 -14.79 -11.74 -5.06
N LEU A 89 -13.76 -10.97 -4.74
CA LEU A 89 -13.30 -9.81 -5.51
C LEU A 89 -12.02 -10.17 -6.28
N ARG A 90 -12.10 -10.10 -7.61
CA ARG A 90 -10.95 -10.37 -8.50
C ARG A 90 -10.39 -9.08 -9.06
N VAL A 91 -9.18 -8.76 -8.71
CA VAL A 91 -8.45 -7.61 -9.25
C VAL A 91 -7.52 -8.10 -10.36
N THR A 92 -7.64 -7.54 -11.55
CA THR A 92 -6.79 -7.90 -12.69
C THR A 92 -6.27 -6.67 -13.43
N ASN A 93 -5.03 -6.73 -13.89
CA ASN A 93 -4.51 -5.78 -14.86
C ASN A 93 -4.93 -6.22 -16.27
N THR A 94 -5.45 -5.30 -17.08
CA THR A 94 -5.92 -5.59 -18.45
C THR A 94 -4.83 -6.14 -19.37
N SER A 95 -3.56 -5.88 -19.06
CA SER A 95 -2.40 -6.36 -19.83
C SER A 95 -1.76 -7.63 -19.22
N ASP A 96 -2.29 -8.13 -18.10
CA ASP A 96 -1.81 -9.36 -17.46
C ASP A 96 -2.41 -10.60 -18.18
N PRO A 97 -1.59 -11.49 -18.76
CA PRO A 97 -2.10 -12.66 -19.47
C PRO A 97 -2.57 -13.78 -18.53
N ILE A 98 -2.13 -13.79 -17.25
CA ILE A 98 -2.35 -14.93 -16.36
C ILE A 98 -3.84 -15.15 -16.00
N PRO A 99 -4.64 -14.11 -15.69
CA PRO A 99 -6.05 -14.32 -15.35
C PRO A 99 -6.86 -15.05 -16.42
N GLY A 100 -6.49 -14.88 -17.70
CA GLY A 100 -7.14 -15.54 -18.83
C GLY A 100 -6.44 -16.81 -19.33
N SER A 101 -5.27 -17.16 -18.78
CA SER A 101 -4.41 -18.19 -19.37
C SER A 101 -5.04 -19.57 -19.44
N LEU A 102 -5.67 -20.04 -18.35
CA LEU A 102 -6.27 -21.37 -18.32
C LEU A 102 -7.50 -21.48 -19.23
N GLN A 103 -8.26 -20.40 -19.35
CA GLN A 103 -9.40 -20.34 -20.28
C GLN A 103 -8.94 -20.40 -21.74
N THR A 104 -7.83 -19.71 -22.04
CA THR A 104 -7.29 -19.62 -23.39
C THR A 104 -6.58 -20.91 -23.83
N PHE A 105 -5.78 -21.53 -22.95
CA PHE A 105 -4.95 -22.67 -23.33
C PHE A 105 -5.62 -24.03 -23.15
N PHE A 106 -6.50 -24.16 -22.15
CA PHE A 106 -7.09 -25.48 -21.81
C PHE A 106 -8.59 -25.55 -22.02
N GLY A 107 -9.27 -24.41 -22.22
CA GLY A 107 -10.74 -24.37 -22.29
C GLY A 107 -11.42 -24.83 -21.00
N GLY A 108 -12.73 -24.68 -20.91
CA GLY A 108 -13.54 -25.22 -19.82
C GLY A 108 -13.35 -24.58 -18.43
N TYR A 109 -12.39 -23.67 -18.25
CA TYR A 109 -12.24 -22.91 -17.01
C TYR A 109 -13.11 -21.65 -17.01
N LYS A 110 -13.72 -21.34 -15.88
CA LYS A 110 -14.63 -20.20 -15.72
C LYS A 110 -14.24 -19.35 -14.52
N GLN A 111 -14.18 -18.04 -14.73
CA GLN A 111 -14.07 -17.06 -13.65
C GLN A 111 -15.45 -16.74 -13.07
N PHE A 112 -15.52 -16.45 -11.77
CA PHE A 112 -16.73 -15.98 -11.08
C PHE A 112 -16.38 -14.87 -10.09
N GLY A 113 -17.37 -14.33 -9.39
CA GLY A 113 -17.22 -13.22 -8.45
C GLY A 113 -17.11 -11.85 -9.11
N GLU A 114 -17.04 -10.81 -8.30
CA GLU A 114 -16.88 -9.42 -8.75
C GLU A 114 -15.53 -9.22 -9.43
N HIS A 115 -15.50 -8.40 -10.50
CA HIS A 115 -14.30 -8.19 -11.29
C HIS A 115 -13.92 -6.72 -11.37
N VAL A 116 -12.83 -6.34 -10.72
CA VAL A 116 -12.19 -5.03 -10.84
C VAL A 116 -11.02 -5.12 -11.81
N LYS A 117 -11.06 -4.31 -12.87
CA LYS A 117 -10.00 -4.23 -13.87
C LYS A 117 -9.17 -2.97 -13.70
N TYR A 118 -7.89 -3.15 -13.50
CA TYR A 118 -6.92 -2.07 -13.57
C TYR A 118 -6.38 -1.94 -15.00
N HIS A 119 -6.25 -0.72 -15.46
CA HIS A 119 -5.54 -0.44 -16.69
C HIS A 119 -4.19 0.16 -16.38
N ILE A 120 -3.16 -0.69 -16.31
CA ILE A 120 -1.79 -0.28 -16.05
C ILE A 120 -1.07 -0.18 -17.39
N SER A 121 -0.51 0.98 -17.68
CA SER A 121 0.22 1.18 -18.93
C SER A 121 1.43 0.23 -19.01
N PRO A 122 1.60 -0.52 -20.11
CA PRO A 122 2.74 -1.43 -20.31
C PRO A 122 4.11 -0.71 -20.30
N ARG A 123 4.12 0.62 -20.35
CA ARG A 123 5.35 1.43 -20.23
C ARG A 123 5.90 1.51 -18.80
N ILE A 124 5.16 1.03 -17.79
CA ILE A 124 5.54 1.15 -16.39
C ILE A 124 6.33 -0.08 -15.93
N SER A 125 6.06 -1.25 -16.48
CA SER A 125 6.78 -2.49 -16.17
C SER A 125 6.93 -3.36 -17.42
N SER A 126 8.02 -4.14 -17.47
CA SER A 126 8.22 -5.20 -18.47
C SER A 126 7.43 -6.47 -18.12
N ASN A 127 6.93 -6.60 -16.90
CA ASN A 127 6.15 -7.74 -16.43
C ASN A 127 4.79 -7.29 -15.90
N ASN A 128 3.76 -7.42 -16.73
CA ASN A 128 2.39 -7.02 -16.40
C ASN A 128 1.71 -7.89 -15.33
N HIS A 129 2.32 -9.01 -14.98
CA HIS A 129 1.87 -9.93 -13.92
C HIS A 129 2.54 -9.67 -12.57
N ASP A 130 3.46 -8.72 -12.47
CA ASP A 130 4.19 -8.46 -11.23
C ASP A 130 3.25 -7.95 -10.13
N ILE A 131 3.37 -8.52 -8.93
CA ILE A 131 2.60 -8.10 -7.74
C ILE A 131 2.79 -6.62 -7.43
N ALA A 132 3.97 -6.07 -7.68
CA ALA A 132 4.29 -4.67 -7.48
C ALA A 132 3.34 -3.73 -8.23
N MET A 133 2.91 -4.12 -9.44
CA MET A 133 1.96 -3.35 -10.24
C MET A 133 0.59 -3.29 -9.58
N TYR A 134 0.15 -4.41 -9.01
CA TYR A 134 -1.12 -4.47 -8.27
C TYR A 134 -1.08 -3.66 -6.99
N VAL A 135 0.04 -3.70 -6.24
CA VAL A 135 0.21 -2.92 -5.00
C VAL A 135 0.17 -1.42 -5.30
N ASP A 136 0.99 -0.95 -6.25
CA ASP A 136 1.06 0.48 -6.60
C ASP A 136 -0.31 1.02 -7.04
N TYR A 137 -1.05 0.24 -7.81
CA TYR A 137 -2.36 0.64 -8.30
C TYR A 137 -3.44 0.59 -7.22
N SER A 138 -3.39 -0.40 -6.33
CA SER A 138 -4.34 -0.55 -5.23
C SER A 138 -4.27 0.62 -4.25
N VAL A 139 -3.09 1.18 -3.99
CA VAL A 139 -2.95 2.38 -3.15
C VAL A 139 -3.63 3.59 -3.81
N SER A 140 -3.46 3.76 -5.11
CA SER A 140 -4.16 4.84 -5.84
C SER A 140 -5.68 4.68 -5.78
N GLU A 141 -6.20 3.47 -5.98
CA GLU A 141 -7.63 3.19 -5.87
C GLU A 141 -8.15 3.36 -4.43
N TYR A 142 -7.35 3.00 -3.42
CA TYR A 142 -7.67 3.26 -2.03
C TYR A 142 -7.89 4.75 -1.76
N TYR A 143 -6.98 5.62 -2.21
CA TYR A 143 -7.14 7.05 -2.00
C TYR A 143 -8.34 7.63 -2.76
N LYS A 144 -8.61 7.17 -3.97
CA LYS A 144 -9.81 7.56 -4.72
C LYS A 144 -11.10 7.13 -3.99
N ALA A 145 -11.11 5.92 -3.43
CA ALA A 145 -12.23 5.42 -2.66
C ALA A 145 -12.40 6.18 -1.33
N LEU A 146 -11.29 6.48 -0.64
CA LEU A 146 -11.29 7.28 0.58
C LEU A 146 -11.83 8.68 0.33
N ASP A 147 -11.41 9.35 -0.73
CA ASP A 147 -11.91 10.69 -1.09
C ASP A 147 -13.41 10.70 -1.36
N LYS A 148 -13.93 9.67 -2.04
CA LYS A 148 -15.37 9.48 -2.24
C LYS A 148 -16.11 9.24 -0.92
N ALA A 149 -15.56 8.42 -0.04
CA ALA A 149 -16.14 8.12 1.26
C ALA A 149 -16.14 9.36 2.18
N VAL A 150 -15.10 10.17 2.13
CA VAL A 150 -15.01 11.46 2.85
C VAL A 150 -16.05 12.43 2.30
N ALA A 151 -16.15 12.58 0.98
CA ALA A 151 -17.14 13.45 0.34
C ALA A 151 -18.59 13.03 0.65
N ALA A 152 -18.83 11.73 0.83
CA ALA A 152 -20.12 11.18 1.22
C ALA A 152 -20.38 11.22 2.76
N GLY A 153 -19.43 11.68 3.57
CA GLY A 153 -19.55 11.71 5.04
C GLY A 153 -19.44 10.34 5.72
N ILE A 154 -19.02 9.31 4.98
CA ILE A 154 -18.85 7.92 5.49
C ILE A 154 -17.52 7.76 6.23
N ALA A 155 -16.47 8.45 5.78
CA ALA A 155 -15.16 8.45 6.39
C ALA A 155 -14.72 9.86 6.77
N LYS A 156 -13.71 9.96 7.64
CA LYS A 156 -13.07 11.24 7.99
C LYS A 156 -11.66 11.27 7.41
N ALA A 157 -11.32 12.33 6.71
CA ALA A 157 -9.95 12.60 6.35
C ALA A 157 -9.13 12.93 7.60
N LEU A 158 -7.83 12.58 7.59
CA LEU A 158 -6.90 13.12 8.58
C LEU A 158 -6.79 14.64 8.39
N PRO A 159 -6.91 15.44 9.45
CA PRO A 159 -6.76 16.87 9.32
C PRO A 159 -5.32 17.22 8.92
N TYR A 160 -5.16 18.08 7.92
CA TYR A 160 -3.82 18.57 7.52
C TYR A 160 -3.18 19.46 8.59
N ASN A 161 -3.95 19.93 9.56
CA ASN A 161 -3.48 20.76 10.66
C ASN A 161 -4.05 20.21 11.96
N LYS A 162 -3.17 19.92 12.90
CA LYS A 162 -3.51 19.49 14.26
C LYS A 162 -2.62 20.24 15.25
N VAL A 163 -3.18 21.26 15.88
CA VAL A 163 -2.47 22.01 16.94
C VAL A 163 -2.94 21.52 18.29
N THR A 164 -2.03 21.00 19.09
CA THR A 164 -2.31 20.46 20.42
C THR A 164 -1.60 21.34 21.47
N ALA A 165 -2.34 21.90 22.39
CA ALA A 165 -1.81 22.77 23.45
C ALA A 165 -0.70 22.06 24.25
N GLY A 166 0.41 22.75 24.47
CA GLY A 166 1.55 22.22 25.23
C GLY A 166 2.36 21.13 24.52
N LYS A 167 2.12 20.91 23.22
CA LYS A 167 2.93 20.01 22.39
C LYS A 167 3.71 20.81 21.37
N PRO A 168 4.99 20.47 21.11
CA PRO A 168 5.78 21.12 20.07
C PRO A 168 5.09 21.04 18.71
N LEU A 169 4.95 22.17 18.04
CA LEU A 169 4.38 22.25 16.70
C LEU A 169 5.44 21.97 15.63
N VAL A 170 5.15 21.06 14.74
CA VAL A 170 6.02 20.70 13.62
C VAL A 170 5.38 21.15 12.30
N ALA A 171 6.09 21.97 11.54
CA ALA A 171 5.76 22.20 10.13
C ALA A 171 6.27 21.02 9.30
N LEU A 172 5.35 20.25 8.70
CA LEU A 172 5.65 19.11 7.84
C LEU A 172 5.54 19.54 6.39
N TRP A 173 6.63 19.48 5.68
CA TRP A 173 6.67 19.87 4.27
C TRP A 173 7.04 18.71 3.38
N MET A 174 6.15 18.42 2.41
CA MET A 174 6.28 17.35 1.45
C MET A 174 6.65 17.92 0.08
N HIS A 175 7.74 17.42 -0.50
CA HIS A 175 8.23 17.88 -1.78
C HIS A 175 8.49 16.69 -2.73
N GLY A 176 8.12 16.82 -4.00
CA GLY A 176 8.48 15.88 -5.06
C GLY A 176 9.45 16.50 -6.04
N SER A 177 10.50 15.80 -6.45
CA SER A 177 11.39 16.32 -7.48
C SER A 177 10.64 16.61 -8.79
N PRO A 178 11.01 17.63 -9.56
CA PRO A 178 10.32 17.99 -10.82
C PRO A 178 10.25 16.84 -11.82
N GLY A 179 11.24 15.94 -11.81
CA GLY A 179 11.27 14.74 -12.66
C GLY A 179 10.21 13.73 -12.30
N LEU A 180 9.89 13.59 -11.02
CA LEU A 180 8.86 12.68 -10.50
C LEU A 180 7.47 13.32 -10.50
N ALA A 181 7.34 14.62 -10.36
CA ALA A 181 6.05 15.33 -10.26
C ALA A 181 5.08 15.01 -11.43
N LYS A 182 5.63 14.59 -12.57
CA LYS A 182 4.86 14.17 -13.75
C LYS A 182 4.40 12.69 -13.71
N ARG A 183 4.78 11.92 -12.70
CA ARG A 183 4.39 10.52 -12.57
C ARG A 183 3.06 10.39 -11.85
N PRO A 184 2.11 9.58 -12.36
CA PRO A 184 0.75 9.50 -11.80
C PRO A 184 0.68 9.04 -10.34
N TYR A 185 1.64 8.28 -9.86
CA TYR A 185 1.67 7.71 -8.51
C TYR A 185 2.31 8.64 -7.46
N VAL A 186 2.94 9.74 -7.86
CA VAL A 186 3.64 10.64 -6.93
C VAL A 186 2.70 11.33 -5.93
N PRO A 187 1.51 11.82 -6.33
CA PRO A 187 0.56 12.37 -5.37
C PRO A 187 0.18 11.37 -4.27
N ASP A 188 -0.05 10.11 -4.63
CA ASP A 188 -0.42 9.06 -3.68
C ASP A 188 0.73 8.72 -2.74
N ILE A 189 1.97 8.68 -3.25
CA ILE A 189 3.18 8.51 -2.43
C ILE A 189 3.37 9.68 -1.47
N LYS A 190 3.22 10.92 -1.93
CA LYS A 190 3.29 12.11 -1.07
C LYS A 190 2.26 12.05 0.05
N ARG A 191 1.03 11.67 -0.29
CA ARG A 191 -0.05 11.51 0.66
C ARG A 191 0.24 10.42 1.68
N LEU A 192 0.68 9.24 1.25
CA LEU A 192 1.07 8.14 2.12
C LEU A 192 2.14 8.58 3.13
N ILE A 193 3.20 9.23 2.66
CA ILE A 193 4.27 9.72 3.53
C ILE A 193 3.72 10.75 4.52
N ALA A 194 2.93 11.72 4.05
CA ALA A 194 2.36 12.75 4.90
C ALA A 194 1.48 12.13 6.02
N GLU A 195 0.59 11.21 5.67
CA GLU A 195 -0.30 10.53 6.63
C GLU A 195 0.50 9.75 7.69
N GLU A 196 1.59 9.11 7.29
CA GLU A 196 2.48 8.41 8.20
C GLU A 196 3.18 9.35 9.19
N TYR A 197 3.66 10.50 8.73
CA TYR A 197 4.25 11.50 9.62
C TYR A 197 3.19 12.18 10.50
N MET A 198 2.02 12.49 9.98
CA MET A 198 0.90 13.04 10.75
C MET A 198 0.47 12.11 11.89
N GLY A 199 0.50 10.79 11.66
CA GLY A 199 0.19 9.78 12.68
C GLY A 199 1.19 9.75 13.85
N MET A 200 2.42 10.17 13.62
CA MET A 200 3.50 10.16 14.63
C MET A 200 3.62 11.48 15.41
N LEU A 201 3.17 12.58 14.82
CA LEU A 201 3.36 13.92 15.36
C LEU A 201 2.17 14.31 16.26
N PRO A 202 2.43 14.73 17.51
CA PRO A 202 1.37 15.16 18.43
C PRO A 202 0.72 16.48 17.98
N SER A 203 1.47 17.33 17.29
CA SER A 203 1.03 18.64 16.81
C SER A 203 1.76 18.97 15.52
N TYR A 204 1.01 19.29 14.44
CA TYR A 204 1.61 19.53 13.13
C TYR A 204 0.76 20.45 12.24
N VAL A 205 1.43 21.04 11.27
CA VAL A 205 0.83 21.75 10.12
C VAL A 205 1.49 21.19 8.86
N VAL A 206 0.70 20.64 7.94
CA VAL A 206 1.21 20.19 6.64
C VAL A 206 1.28 21.38 5.68
N MET A 207 2.44 21.58 5.10
CA MET A 207 2.70 22.68 4.17
C MET A 207 2.80 22.10 2.75
N ASP A 208 1.91 22.53 1.88
CA ASP A 208 1.90 22.13 0.47
C ASP A 208 2.78 23.07 -0.35
N ASP A 209 3.69 22.48 -1.13
CA ASP A 209 4.50 23.07 -2.24
C ASP A 209 4.88 24.57 -2.16
N ALA A 210 4.97 25.12 -0.93
CA ALA A 210 5.25 26.53 -0.71
C ALA A 210 6.69 26.94 -1.09
N LEU A 211 7.57 25.98 -1.36
CA LEU A 211 8.96 26.23 -1.75
C LEU A 211 9.31 25.55 -3.05
N ASN A 212 10.04 26.29 -3.87
CA ASN A 212 10.64 25.78 -5.08
C ASN A 212 11.72 24.72 -4.74
N ALA A 213 11.80 23.63 -5.50
CA ALA A 213 12.78 22.56 -5.30
C ALA A 213 14.23 23.05 -5.17
N GLU A 214 14.56 24.15 -5.82
CA GLU A 214 15.88 24.76 -5.78
C GLU A 214 16.24 25.39 -4.43
N ASN A 215 15.23 25.66 -3.58
CA ASN A 215 15.39 26.37 -2.30
C ASN A 215 15.24 25.42 -1.09
N PHE A 216 15.25 24.13 -1.31
CA PHE A 216 14.88 23.09 -0.36
C PHE A 216 15.60 23.15 0.99
N TYR A 217 16.81 23.71 1.05
CA TYR A 217 17.62 23.76 2.28
C TYR A 217 18.16 25.15 2.62
N ARG A 218 17.57 26.21 2.07
CA ARG A 218 17.98 27.54 2.49
C ARG A 218 17.53 27.83 3.92
N HIS A 219 18.46 28.21 4.76
CA HIS A 219 18.22 28.59 6.15
C HIS A 219 17.10 29.63 6.30
N GLU A 220 17.10 30.65 5.45
CA GLU A 220 16.09 31.71 5.44
C GLU A 220 14.68 31.21 5.17
N ASP A 221 14.53 30.27 4.25
CA ASP A 221 13.22 29.66 3.92
C ASP A 221 12.70 28.80 5.06
N ILE A 222 13.56 28.04 5.74
CA ILE A 222 13.20 27.25 6.91
C ILE A 222 12.70 28.17 8.04
N MET A 223 13.44 29.26 8.33
CA MET A 223 13.04 30.25 9.32
C MET A 223 11.74 30.97 8.95
N ARG A 224 11.54 31.28 7.68
CA ARG A 224 10.30 31.90 7.19
C ARG A 224 9.11 30.95 7.40
N LEU A 225 9.21 29.71 6.93
CA LEU A 225 8.17 28.68 7.11
C LEU A 225 7.81 28.46 8.57
N SER A 226 8.81 28.33 9.44
CA SER A 226 8.60 28.16 10.88
C SER A 226 7.81 29.33 11.46
N ARG A 227 8.17 30.58 11.11
CA ARG A 227 7.49 31.78 11.60
C ARG A 227 6.06 31.92 11.07
N GLU A 228 5.83 31.60 9.79
CA GLU A 228 4.51 31.70 9.16
C GLU A 228 3.45 30.85 9.88
N VAL A 229 3.82 29.69 10.41
CA VAL A 229 2.91 28.77 11.10
C VAL A 229 3.13 28.69 12.60
N GLY A 230 4.13 29.37 13.14
CA GLY A 230 4.49 29.30 14.58
C GLY A 230 5.06 27.94 14.98
N ALA A 231 5.72 27.24 14.06
CA ALA A 231 6.30 25.92 14.35
C ALA A 231 7.63 26.02 15.10
N GLU A 232 7.87 25.07 15.99
CA GLU A 232 9.14 24.94 16.71
C GLU A 232 10.16 24.11 15.92
N TYR A 233 9.65 23.22 15.08
CA TYR A 233 10.45 22.36 14.21
C TYR A 233 9.89 22.35 12.78
N VAL A 234 10.78 22.14 11.81
CA VAL A 234 10.42 21.93 10.41
C VAL A 234 10.97 20.59 9.98
N VAL A 235 10.10 19.73 9.48
CA VAL A 235 10.46 18.46 8.86
C VAL A 235 10.18 18.52 7.39
N ILE A 236 11.20 18.33 6.58
CA ILE A 236 11.13 18.38 5.13
C ILE A 236 11.33 16.98 4.57
N CYS A 237 10.38 16.50 3.79
CA CYS A 237 10.46 15.21 3.12
C CYS A 237 10.44 15.41 1.60
N GLY A 238 11.56 15.13 0.97
CA GLY A 238 11.70 15.15 -0.48
C GLY A 238 11.62 13.76 -1.08
N ILE A 239 10.77 13.57 -2.08
CA ILE A 239 10.65 12.34 -2.82
C ILE A 239 11.35 12.49 -4.15
N ASP A 240 12.27 11.58 -4.47
CA ASP A 240 12.97 11.54 -5.73
C ASP A 240 13.06 10.12 -6.29
N GLY A 241 13.39 9.99 -7.56
CA GLY A 241 13.64 8.73 -8.23
C GLY A 241 14.91 8.82 -9.05
N ASN A 242 15.83 7.92 -8.75
CA ASN A 242 17.10 7.85 -9.44
C ASN A 242 17.26 6.56 -10.22
N GLN A 243 17.70 6.68 -11.47
CA GLN A 243 18.09 5.53 -12.25
C GLN A 243 19.56 5.20 -11.98
N SER A 244 19.87 3.90 -11.85
CA SER A 244 21.28 3.46 -11.73
C SER A 244 22.12 3.89 -12.94
N LYS A 245 23.44 4.00 -12.77
CA LYS A 245 24.36 4.40 -13.83
C LYS A 245 24.30 3.51 -15.07
N ASP A 246 24.07 2.21 -14.86
CA ASP A 246 23.89 1.20 -15.90
C ASP A 246 22.47 1.13 -16.48
N LYS A 247 21.57 2.00 -16.00
CA LYS A 247 20.14 2.09 -16.38
C LYS A 247 19.30 0.84 -16.13
N ASN A 248 19.82 -0.14 -15.39
CA ASN A 248 19.13 -1.40 -15.13
C ASN A 248 18.14 -1.33 -13.95
N TYR A 249 18.30 -0.34 -13.07
CA TYR A 249 17.50 -0.24 -11.85
C TYR A 249 17.02 1.17 -11.58
N TRP A 250 15.84 1.25 -10.96
CA TRP A 250 15.33 2.47 -10.36
C TRP A 250 15.42 2.40 -8.85
N TYR A 251 15.62 3.56 -8.24
CA TYR A 251 15.57 3.76 -6.80
C TYR A 251 14.50 4.77 -6.48
N VAL A 252 13.66 4.47 -5.48
CA VAL A 252 12.87 5.49 -4.79
C VAL A 252 13.75 6.06 -3.69
N VAL A 253 13.84 7.38 -3.67
CA VAL A 253 14.67 8.13 -2.73
C VAL A 253 13.77 8.99 -1.87
N LEU A 254 13.95 8.92 -0.56
CA LEU A 254 13.34 9.79 0.43
C LEU A 254 14.44 10.60 1.11
N ASN A 255 14.43 11.91 0.91
CA ASN A 255 15.31 12.85 1.59
C ASN A 255 14.56 13.42 2.78
N GLN A 256 15.12 13.30 3.99
CA GLN A 256 14.54 13.86 5.20
C GLN A 256 15.49 14.90 5.79
N GLY A 257 14.99 16.12 5.97
CA GLY A 257 15.66 17.18 6.72
C GLY A 257 14.86 17.54 7.98
N ILE A 258 15.53 17.65 9.12
CA ILE A 258 14.94 18.05 10.39
C ILE A 258 15.65 19.32 10.88
N PHE A 259 14.88 20.37 11.12
CA PHE A 259 15.38 21.69 11.48
C PHE A 259 14.64 22.24 12.71
N LYS A 260 15.30 23.11 13.46
CA LYS A 260 14.65 23.93 14.47
C LYS A 260 14.04 25.19 13.85
N ALA A 261 13.20 25.91 14.60
CA ALA A 261 12.58 27.16 14.19
C ALA A 261 13.57 28.26 13.77
N ASP A 262 14.77 28.25 14.35
CA ASP A 262 15.85 29.16 14.00
C ASP A 262 16.61 28.77 12.74
N GLY A 263 16.17 27.70 12.04
CA GLY A 263 16.77 27.17 10.82
C GLY A 263 17.99 26.29 11.08
N SER A 264 18.39 26.05 12.34
CA SER A 264 19.53 25.17 12.62
C SER A 264 19.20 23.73 12.24
N LEU A 265 20.14 23.10 11.52
CA LEU A 265 20.04 21.72 11.09
C LEU A 265 20.22 20.77 12.25
N MET A 266 19.28 19.84 12.44
CA MET A 266 19.38 18.73 13.39
C MET A 266 19.80 17.42 12.70
N SER A 267 19.22 17.13 11.55
CA SER A 267 19.54 15.94 10.77
C SER A 267 19.20 16.16 9.30
N ILE A 268 19.99 15.58 8.40
CA ILE A 268 19.67 15.45 6.99
C ILE A 268 20.14 14.09 6.50
N VAL A 269 19.20 13.27 6.05
CA VAL A 269 19.47 11.87 5.63
C VAL A 269 18.76 11.55 4.34
N THR A 270 19.40 10.79 3.49
CA THR A 270 18.86 10.24 2.26
C THR A 270 18.68 8.73 2.42
N PHE A 271 17.46 8.26 2.25
CA PHE A 271 17.11 6.85 2.19
C PHE A 271 16.83 6.47 0.75
N ALA A 272 17.41 5.39 0.28
CA ALA A 272 17.25 4.94 -1.10
C ALA A 272 16.97 3.43 -1.15
N LYS A 273 15.88 3.04 -1.79
CA LYS A 273 15.52 1.64 -2.01
C LYS A 273 15.36 1.34 -3.49
N LYS A 274 15.92 0.21 -3.88
CA LYS A 274 15.85 -0.30 -5.24
C LYS A 274 14.44 -0.79 -5.55
N VAL A 275 13.88 -0.29 -6.64
CA VAL A 275 12.62 -0.79 -7.20
C VAL A 275 12.96 -1.89 -8.19
N SER A 276 12.88 -3.14 -7.78
CA SER A 276 13.14 -4.28 -8.67
C SER A 276 11.93 -5.23 -8.73
N ALA A 277 11.57 -5.82 -7.61
CA ALA A 277 10.43 -6.73 -7.50
C ALA A 277 9.34 -6.18 -6.56
N THR A 278 9.57 -5.03 -5.95
CA THR A 278 8.79 -4.53 -4.83
C THR A 278 7.83 -3.39 -5.16
N GLY A 279 7.95 -2.77 -6.34
CA GLY A 279 7.17 -1.57 -6.69
C GLY A 279 7.60 -0.29 -5.96
N ASN A 280 6.98 0.83 -6.35
CA ASN A 280 7.34 2.13 -5.78
C ASN A 280 6.81 2.31 -4.36
N ILE A 281 5.61 1.82 -4.08
CA ILE A 281 4.96 1.94 -2.76
C ILE A 281 5.72 1.15 -1.71
N GLN A 282 6.10 -0.08 -2.00
CA GLN A 282 6.88 -0.88 -1.06
C GLN A 282 8.26 -0.27 -0.80
N ALA A 283 8.97 0.15 -1.84
CA ALA A 283 10.26 0.83 -1.69
C ALA A 283 10.13 2.13 -0.87
N THR A 284 9.03 2.86 -1.03
CA THR A 284 8.69 4.03 -0.20
C THR A 284 8.46 3.63 1.25
N GLY A 285 7.70 2.57 1.51
CA GLY A 285 7.43 2.08 2.86
C GLY A 285 8.70 1.68 3.60
N GLU A 286 9.64 1.01 2.92
CA GLU A 286 10.94 0.65 3.51
C GLU A 286 11.80 1.88 3.84
N ASN A 287 11.79 2.91 2.96
CA ASN A 287 12.45 4.19 3.25
C ASN A 287 11.80 4.89 4.45
N LEU A 288 10.46 4.86 4.54
CA LEU A 288 9.70 5.44 5.64
C LEU A 288 10.03 4.81 6.99
N LEU A 289 10.19 3.50 7.08
CA LEU A 289 10.58 2.84 8.33
C LEU A 289 11.89 3.42 8.87
N SER A 290 12.90 3.55 8.01
CA SER A 290 14.19 4.14 8.40
C SER A 290 14.07 5.64 8.73
N ALA A 291 13.26 6.37 7.97
CA ALA A 291 13.03 7.80 8.20
C ALA A 291 12.29 8.09 9.53
N LYS A 292 11.36 7.22 9.91
CA LYS A 292 10.65 7.29 11.19
C LYS A 292 11.58 7.09 12.38
N GLU A 293 12.48 6.12 12.31
CA GLU A 293 13.49 5.89 13.35
C GLU A 293 14.41 7.10 13.51
N GLU A 294 14.83 7.70 12.40
CA GLU A 294 15.65 8.90 12.42
C GLU A 294 14.89 10.11 13.01
N LEU A 295 13.61 10.26 12.64
CA LEU A 295 12.76 11.32 13.19
C LEU A 295 12.61 11.17 14.71
N GLN A 296 12.34 9.98 15.22
CA GLN A 296 12.19 9.71 16.65
C GLN A 296 13.50 9.98 17.43
N ARG A 297 14.63 9.69 16.81
CA ARG A 297 15.95 9.95 17.42
C ARG A 297 16.21 11.43 17.66
N HIS A 298 15.74 12.30 16.78
CA HIS A 298 15.95 13.75 16.85
C HIS A 298 14.79 14.51 17.50
N LEU A 299 13.56 13.96 17.42
CA LEU A 299 12.36 14.52 18.02
C LEU A 299 11.77 13.53 19.04
N PRO A 300 12.24 13.53 20.29
CA PRO A 300 11.88 12.51 21.29
C PRO A 300 10.40 12.51 21.69
N PHE A 301 9.64 13.54 21.34
CA PHE A 301 8.20 13.61 21.53
C PHE A 301 7.40 12.91 20.42
N VAL A 302 8.07 12.44 19.40
CA VAL A 302 7.47 11.64 18.31
C VAL A 302 7.20 10.24 18.83
N THR A 303 5.97 9.80 18.71
CA THR A 303 5.58 8.44 19.10
C THR A 303 5.51 7.58 17.86
N VAL A 304 6.50 6.73 17.65
CA VAL A 304 6.38 5.64 16.71
C VAL A 304 5.58 4.56 17.40
N GLU A 305 4.25 4.57 17.24
CA GLU A 305 3.51 3.35 17.48
C GLU A 305 4.13 2.28 16.59
N GLN A 306 4.42 1.12 17.18
CA GLN A 306 4.76 -0.08 16.41
C GLN A 306 3.50 -0.54 15.65
N GLN A 307 2.90 0.33 14.90
CA GLN A 307 1.98 -0.10 13.86
C GLN A 307 2.85 -0.89 12.89
N LYS A 308 2.60 -2.18 12.87
CA LYS A 308 3.08 -3.10 11.84
C LYS A 308 2.49 -2.64 10.52
N LEU A 309 2.98 -1.53 9.99
CA LEU A 309 2.74 -1.14 8.62
C LEU A 309 3.36 -2.24 7.78
N PHE A 310 2.50 -3.00 7.15
CA PHE A 310 2.86 -4.06 6.24
C PHE A 310 3.83 -5.09 6.84
N CYS A 311 3.29 -6.10 7.54
CA CYS A 311 4.04 -7.35 7.75
C CYS A 311 4.29 -7.97 6.38
N TYR A 312 5.44 -7.68 5.81
CA TYR A 312 5.98 -8.44 4.68
C TYR A 312 6.83 -9.59 5.23
N TYR A 313 6.27 -10.77 5.18
CA TYR A 313 7.00 -12.03 5.23
C TYR A 313 6.59 -12.88 4.02
#